data_429f89a32376c2f1f2fd31d0050dee0c
#
_entry.id   429f89a32376c2f1f2fd31d0050dee0c
#
_cell.length_a   1.000
_cell.length_b   1.000
_cell.length_c   1.000
_cell.angle_alpha   90.00
_cell.angle_beta   90.00
_cell.angle_gamma   90.00
#
_symmetry.space_group_name_H-M   'P 1'
#
loop_
_entity.id
_entity.type
_entity.pdbx_description
1 polymer ?
#
loop_
_entity_poly.entity_id
_entity_poly.type
_entity_poly.pdbx_seq_one_letter_code
_entity_poly.pdbx_strand_id
1 'polypeptide(L)'
;MPRKSFPAALKSAFPHTVPILTGYLAVGLAYGLLMASKGYNFLWSGFVSAFAFCGSMQYVAITLLTTAFDPLSAFFLSLMVNARHLFFSLALLPKYRALGGLRYFLIYTLSDENFSLSSTVEPPEGQDPTLFYFAMSFLTWLYWVVFSMLGGLIGSLITFDITGIDFALTALFVVLFIEQVIKRENRPAGFMGLACSVVGLAVFGADSMVIPAMVLTLIALLLGRKKLCA
;
A
#
# COMPACT_ATOMS: atom_id res chain seq x y z
N MET A 1 11.79 -30.22 16.92
CA MET A 1 10.57 -29.47 17.23
C MET A 1 10.76 -28.03 16.76
N PRO A 2 9.84 -27.44 16.00
CA PRO A 2 9.98 -26.05 15.54
C PRO A 2 10.10 -25.10 16.75
N ARG A 3 11.02 -24.14 16.67
CA ARG A 3 11.17 -23.09 17.70
C ARG A 3 9.92 -22.22 17.73
N LYS A 4 9.00 -22.47 18.66
CA LYS A 4 7.78 -21.69 18.91
C LYS A 4 8.08 -20.46 19.77
N SER A 5 9.05 -19.62 19.37
CA SER A 5 9.40 -18.42 20.12
C SER A 5 9.24 -17.20 19.21
N PHE A 6 8.37 -16.28 19.59
CA PHE A 6 8.14 -15.04 18.85
C PHE A 6 9.41 -14.17 18.70
N PRO A 7 10.29 -14.03 19.75
CA PRO A 7 11.55 -13.32 19.60
C PRO A 7 12.48 -13.95 18.55
N ALA A 8 12.50 -15.28 18.44
CA ALA A 8 13.31 -15.95 17.41
C ALA A 8 12.72 -15.69 16.01
N ALA A 9 11.39 -15.68 15.87
CA ALA A 9 10.71 -15.33 14.63
C ALA A 9 10.99 -13.89 14.22
N LEU A 10 10.95 -12.93 15.15
CA LEU A 10 11.30 -11.53 14.92
C LEU A 10 12.74 -11.39 14.40
N LYS A 11 13.69 -12.06 15.06
CA LYS A 11 15.11 -12.00 14.66
C LYS A 11 15.35 -12.53 13.26
N SER A 12 14.66 -13.60 12.86
CA SER A 12 14.81 -14.17 11.52
C SER A 12 14.01 -13.41 10.45
N ALA A 13 12.87 -12.80 10.80
CA ALA A 13 12.07 -12.00 9.88
C ALA A 13 12.71 -10.62 9.59
N PHE A 14 13.37 -10.02 10.57
CA PHE A 14 13.91 -8.66 10.48
C PHE A 14 14.78 -8.39 9.25
N PRO A 15 15.78 -9.23 8.88
CA PRO A 15 16.59 -8.96 7.69
C PRO A 15 15.79 -8.86 6.40
N HIS A 16 14.71 -9.62 6.27
CA HIS A 16 13.84 -9.60 5.10
C HIS A 16 12.98 -8.34 5.02
N THR A 17 12.72 -7.68 6.15
CA THR A 17 11.91 -6.46 6.22
C THR A 17 12.72 -5.18 6.15
N VAL A 18 14.05 -5.23 6.19
CA VAL A 18 14.92 -4.03 6.13
C VAL A 18 14.72 -3.18 4.87
N PRO A 19 14.57 -3.74 3.66
CA PRO A 19 14.27 -2.94 2.47
C PRO A 19 12.96 -2.15 2.61
N ILE A 20 11.94 -2.76 3.24
CA ILE A 20 10.65 -2.11 3.48
C ILE A 20 10.78 -1.03 4.55
N LEU A 21 11.56 -1.28 5.61
CA LEU A 21 11.87 -0.28 6.63
C LEU A 21 12.40 1.02 6.02
N THR A 22 13.35 0.94 5.09
CA THR A 22 13.92 2.13 4.43
C THR A 22 12.91 2.85 3.54
N GLY A 23 12.08 2.11 2.80
CA GLY A 23 11.00 2.68 2.00
C GLY A 23 9.94 3.36 2.86
N TYR A 24 9.48 2.68 3.91
CA TYR A 24 8.46 3.21 4.82
C TYR A 24 8.95 4.39 5.66
N LEU A 25 10.26 4.49 5.93
CA LEU A 25 10.84 5.67 6.56
C LEU A 25 10.51 6.93 5.72
N ALA A 26 10.79 6.90 4.42
CA ALA A 26 10.55 8.06 3.56
C ALA A 26 9.05 8.33 3.37
N VAL A 27 8.30 7.31 2.96
CA VAL A 27 6.88 7.45 2.61
C VAL A 27 6.02 7.66 3.85
N GLY A 28 6.27 6.97 4.95
CA GLY A 28 5.55 7.15 6.21
C GLY A 28 5.76 8.54 6.82
N LEU A 29 7.01 9.05 6.81
CA LEU A 29 7.29 10.42 7.24
C LEU A 29 6.53 11.44 6.37
N ALA A 30 6.56 11.28 5.04
CA ALA A 30 5.83 12.16 4.13
C ALA A 30 4.32 12.14 4.39
N TYR A 31 3.73 10.97 4.65
CA TYR A 31 2.32 10.85 5.02
C TYR A 31 2.00 11.62 6.31
N GLY A 32 2.80 11.43 7.35
CA GLY A 32 2.60 12.12 8.62
C GLY A 32 2.74 13.64 8.50
N LEU A 33 3.76 14.11 7.76
CA LEU A 33 3.93 15.53 7.44
C LEU A 33 2.72 16.10 6.71
N LEU A 34 2.20 15.37 5.73
CA LEU A 34 1.03 15.80 4.97
C LEU A 34 -0.24 15.84 5.85
N MET A 35 -0.43 14.89 6.76
CA MET A 35 -1.52 14.94 7.75
C MET A 35 -1.41 16.17 8.66
N ALA A 36 -0.20 16.45 9.16
CA ALA A 36 0.05 17.64 9.99
C ALA A 36 -0.24 18.94 9.23
N SER A 37 0.10 19.01 7.94
CA SER A 37 -0.17 20.17 7.08
C SER A 37 -1.66 20.48 6.91
N LYS A 38 -2.48 19.45 7.02
CA LYS A 38 -3.95 19.59 6.96
C LYS A 38 -4.60 19.76 8.34
N GLY A 39 -3.79 19.97 9.39
CA GLY A 39 -4.27 20.26 10.75
C GLY A 39 -4.53 19.01 11.61
N TYR A 40 -4.19 17.83 11.13
CA TYR A 40 -4.31 16.59 11.91
C TYR A 40 -3.05 16.38 12.75
N ASN A 41 -3.21 16.10 14.05
CA ASN A 41 -2.07 15.82 14.91
C ASN A 41 -1.47 14.42 14.65
N PHE A 42 -0.27 14.19 15.20
CA PHE A 42 0.46 12.91 15.03
C PHE A 42 -0.31 11.68 15.54
N LEU A 43 -1.20 11.84 16.52
CA LEU A 43 -2.04 10.74 17.02
C LEU A 43 -3.04 10.28 15.95
N TRP A 44 -3.60 11.19 15.18
CA TRP A 44 -4.47 10.86 14.04
C TRP A 44 -3.70 10.12 12.95
N SER A 45 -2.48 10.57 12.63
CA SER A 45 -1.62 9.86 11.68
C SER A 45 -1.36 8.43 12.12
N GLY A 46 -1.02 8.23 13.41
CA GLY A 46 -0.81 6.91 14.00
C GLY A 46 -2.09 6.06 14.05
N PHE A 47 -3.20 6.65 14.45
CA PHE A 47 -4.49 5.95 14.53
C PHE A 47 -4.92 5.43 13.15
N VAL A 48 -4.93 6.30 12.14
CA VAL A 48 -5.31 5.89 10.77
C VAL A 48 -4.33 4.83 10.25
N SER A 49 -3.03 5.00 10.47
CA SER A 49 -2.00 4.02 10.05
C SER A 49 -2.16 2.67 10.76
N ALA A 50 -2.54 2.68 12.05
CA ALA A 50 -2.72 1.46 12.82
C ALA A 50 -4.00 0.69 12.44
N PHE A 51 -5.07 1.38 12.07
CA PHE A 51 -6.38 0.74 11.83
C PHE A 51 -6.78 0.64 10.36
N ALA A 52 -6.31 1.51 9.49
CA ALA A 52 -6.59 1.42 8.06
C ALA A 52 -5.51 0.72 7.25
N PHE A 53 -4.28 0.68 7.71
CA PHE A 53 -3.08 0.05 7.14
C PHE A 53 -3.13 -0.13 5.60
N CYS A 54 -3.32 0.95 4.89
CA CYS A 54 -3.37 0.97 3.43
C CYS A 54 -2.71 2.24 2.91
N GLY A 55 -1.39 2.22 2.74
CA GLY A 55 -0.56 3.40 2.44
C GLY A 55 -1.12 4.29 1.33
N SER A 56 -1.34 3.74 0.13
CA SER A 56 -1.88 4.53 -0.99
C SER A 56 -3.27 5.10 -0.72
N MET A 57 -4.17 4.32 -0.10
CA MET A 57 -5.50 4.81 0.25
C MET A 57 -5.46 5.86 1.37
N GLN A 58 -4.52 5.77 2.30
CA GLN A 58 -4.35 6.77 3.36
C GLN A 58 -3.98 8.14 2.79
N TYR A 59 -3.11 8.20 1.78
CA TYR A 59 -2.80 9.44 1.06
C TYR A 59 -4.03 9.99 0.34
N VAL A 60 -4.78 9.15 -0.36
CA VAL A 60 -6.04 9.55 -1.02
C VAL A 60 -7.07 10.01 0.00
N ALA A 61 -7.14 9.36 1.17
CA ALA A 61 -8.06 9.70 2.24
C ALA A 61 -7.82 11.12 2.79
N ILE A 62 -6.61 11.64 2.75
CA ILE A 62 -6.34 13.05 3.15
C ILE A 62 -7.16 14.01 2.29
N THR A 63 -7.23 13.80 0.99
CA THR A 63 -8.07 14.60 0.11
C THR A 63 -9.55 14.48 0.47
N LEU A 64 -10.02 13.25 0.73
CA LEU A 64 -11.41 13.02 1.15
C LEU A 64 -11.75 13.67 2.50
N LEU A 65 -10.78 13.75 3.41
CA LEU A 65 -10.95 14.38 4.73
C LEU A 65 -10.93 15.92 4.67
N THR A 66 -10.37 16.49 3.61
CA THR A 66 -10.17 17.94 3.47
C THR A 66 -11.10 18.60 2.45
N THR A 67 -11.87 17.81 1.72
CA THR A 67 -12.89 18.27 0.76
C THR A 67 -14.31 18.00 1.27
N ALA A 68 -15.33 18.50 0.59
CA ALA A 68 -16.72 18.13 0.88
C ALA A 68 -16.89 16.62 0.74
N PHE A 69 -17.34 15.96 1.82
CA PHE A 69 -17.44 14.51 1.87
C PHE A 69 -18.59 13.99 0.99
N ASP A 70 -18.24 13.27 -0.06
CA ASP A 70 -19.18 12.49 -0.88
C ASP A 70 -18.98 11.00 -0.60
N PRO A 71 -19.93 10.35 0.10
CA PRO A 71 -19.82 8.92 0.46
C PRO A 71 -19.73 8.00 -0.75
N LEU A 72 -20.41 8.32 -1.84
CA LEU A 72 -20.46 7.47 -3.03
C LEU A 72 -19.11 7.49 -3.76
N SER A 73 -18.58 8.67 -4.01
CA SER A 73 -17.24 8.84 -4.60
C SER A 73 -16.15 8.22 -3.72
N ALA A 74 -16.22 8.42 -2.39
CA ALA A 74 -15.29 7.83 -1.45
C ALA A 74 -15.33 6.29 -1.47
N PHE A 75 -16.52 5.69 -1.55
CA PHE A 75 -16.69 4.24 -1.66
C PHE A 75 -16.07 3.68 -2.94
N PHE A 76 -16.42 4.24 -4.10
CA PHE A 76 -15.87 3.78 -5.37
C PHE A 76 -14.36 3.97 -5.45
N LEU A 77 -13.86 5.12 -5.02
CA LEU A 77 -12.42 5.41 -5.01
C LEU A 77 -11.67 4.42 -4.11
N SER A 78 -12.19 4.16 -2.90
CA SER A 78 -11.61 3.18 -1.98
C SER A 78 -11.62 1.77 -2.57
N LEU A 79 -12.73 1.35 -3.17
CA LEU A 79 -12.85 0.03 -3.80
C LEU A 79 -11.82 -0.12 -4.93
N MET A 80 -11.65 0.92 -5.73
CA MET A 80 -10.77 0.89 -6.90
C MET A 80 -9.29 0.87 -6.50
N VAL A 81 -8.87 1.74 -5.58
CA VAL A 81 -7.49 1.78 -5.08
C VAL A 81 -7.11 0.45 -4.42
N ASN A 82 -8.07 -0.16 -3.71
CA ASN A 82 -7.85 -1.39 -2.96
C ASN A 82 -8.20 -2.68 -3.73
N ALA A 83 -8.69 -2.61 -4.96
CA ALA A 83 -9.09 -3.80 -5.75
C ALA A 83 -7.98 -4.84 -5.88
N ARG A 84 -6.71 -4.41 -5.93
CA ARG A 84 -5.53 -5.29 -5.97
C ARG A 84 -5.42 -6.23 -4.76
N HIS A 85 -5.89 -5.81 -3.58
CA HIS A 85 -5.85 -6.65 -2.38
C HIS A 85 -6.73 -7.90 -2.48
N LEU A 86 -7.78 -7.89 -3.31
CA LEU A 86 -8.57 -9.09 -3.62
C LEU A 86 -7.69 -10.15 -4.29
N PHE A 87 -6.87 -9.76 -5.26
CA PHE A 87 -5.97 -10.68 -5.96
C PHE A 87 -4.84 -11.17 -5.06
N PHE A 88 -4.27 -10.32 -4.23
CA PHE A 88 -3.27 -10.71 -3.23
C PHE A 88 -3.82 -11.73 -2.25
N SER A 89 -5.04 -11.48 -1.75
CA SER A 89 -5.72 -12.39 -0.83
C SER A 89 -5.99 -13.74 -1.46
N LEU A 90 -6.44 -13.78 -2.72
CA LEU A 90 -6.67 -15.03 -3.44
C LEU A 90 -5.37 -15.81 -3.66
N ALA A 91 -4.28 -15.14 -4.03
CA ALA A 91 -2.99 -15.77 -4.27
C ALA A 91 -2.37 -16.37 -3.00
N LEU A 92 -2.52 -15.69 -1.84
CA LEU A 92 -1.99 -16.15 -0.55
C LEU A 92 -2.96 -17.03 0.24
N LEU A 93 -4.20 -17.20 -0.21
CA LEU A 93 -5.21 -17.98 0.50
C LEU A 93 -4.78 -19.42 0.84
N PRO A 94 -4.15 -20.20 -0.07
CA PRO A 94 -3.67 -21.53 0.27
C PRO A 94 -2.63 -21.52 1.40
N LYS A 95 -1.72 -20.53 1.38
CA LYS A 95 -0.64 -20.38 2.35
C LYS A 95 -1.18 -19.95 3.72
N TYR A 96 -2.10 -19.01 3.76
CA TYR A 96 -2.63 -18.45 5.00
C TYR A 96 -3.68 -19.33 5.69
N ARG A 97 -4.36 -20.21 4.95
CA ARG A 97 -5.32 -21.17 5.55
C ARG A 97 -4.71 -22.04 6.63
N ALA A 98 -3.45 -22.42 6.48
CA ALA A 98 -2.75 -23.30 7.39
C ALA A 98 -2.25 -22.59 8.67
N LEU A 99 -2.33 -21.24 8.76
CA LEU A 99 -1.66 -20.45 9.79
C LEU A 99 -2.52 -20.13 11.04
N GLY A 100 -3.62 -20.84 11.24
CA GLY A 100 -4.45 -20.69 12.44
C GLY A 100 -5.09 -19.32 12.62
N GLY A 101 -5.26 -18.88 13.87
CA GLY A 101 -5.93 -17.61 14.21
C GLY A 101 -5.15 -16.35 13.82
N LEU A 102 -3.81 -16.41 13.78
CA LEU A 102 -2.96 -15.27 13.40
C LEU A 102 -3.14 -14.86 11.93
N ARG A 103 -3.74 -15.72 11.10
CA ARG A 103 -4.07 -15.39 9.70
C ARG A 103 -4.91 -14.11 9.55
N TYR A 104 -5.76 -13.79 10.53
CA TYR A 104 -6.60 -12.58 10.45
C TYR A 104 -5.77 -11.30 10.51
N PHE A 105 -4.70 -11.30 11.31
CA PHE A 105 -3.75 -10.20 11.31
C PHE A 105 -2.98 -10.11 10.00
N LEU A 106 -2.55 -11.26 9.44
CA LEU A 106 -1.86 -11.30 8.14
C LEU A 106 -2.72 -10.78 7.00
N ILE A 107 -4.02 -11.10 7.00
CA ILE A 107 -4.97 -10.59 6.01
C ILE A 107 -5.19 -9.09 6.19
N TYR A 108 -5.35 -8.64 7.43
CA TYR A 108 -5.53 -7.24 7.76
C TYR A 108 -4.32 -6.39 7.34
N THR A 109 -3.10 -6.86 7.57
CA THR A 109 -1.85 -6.17 7.23
C THR A 109 -1.36 -6.47 5.82
N LEU A 110 -2.19 -7.05 4.95
CA LEU A 110 -1.80 -7.38 3.60
C LEU A 110 -1.66 -6.11 2.76
N SER A 111 -0.43 -5.77 2.43
CA SER A 111 -0.03 -4.69 1.53
C SER A 111 0.75 -5.24 0.34
N ASP A 112 1.15 -4.38 -0.60
CA ASP A 112 2.00 -4.78 -1.75
C ASP A 112 3.31 -5.41 -1.26
N GLU A 113 3.91 -4.82 -0.23
CA GLU A 113 5.17 -5.26 0.35
C GLU A 113 5.00 -6.58 1.10
N ASN A 114 3.94 -6.70 1.92
CA ASN A 114 3.65 -7.95 2.63
C ASN A 114 3.27 -9.08 1.67
N PHE A 115 2.59 -8.77 0.57
CA PHE A 115 2.35 -9.72 -0.49
C PHE A 115 3.67 -10.21 -1.12
N SER A 116 4.56 -9.27 -1.47
CA SER A 116 5.87 -9.59 -2.04
C SER A 116 6.68 -10.48 -1.10
N LEU A 117 6.80 -10.10 0.17
CA LEU A 117 7.52 -10.90 1.17
C LEU A 117 6.90 -12.30 1.34
N SER A 118 5.58 -12.37 1.54
CA SER A 118 4.90 -13.64 1.79
C SER A 118 4.92 -14.58 0.59
N SER A 119 5.06 -14.03 -0.61
CA SER A 119 5.15 -14.81 -1.85
C SER A 119 6.54 -15.35 -2.12
N THR A 120 7.60 -14.63 -1.69
CA THR A 120 8.99 -14.92 -2.07
C THR A 120 9.83 -15.48 -0.94
N VAL A 121 9.49 -15.17 0.31
CA VAL A 121 10.28 -15.57 1.48
C VAL A 121 9.65 -16.79 2.15
N GLU A 122 10.46 -17.83 2.36
CA GLU A 122 10.05 -19.02 3.11
C GLU A 122 10.67 -19.00 4.52
N PRO A 123 9.96 -19.52 5.52
CA PRO A 123 10.48 -19.60 6.88
C PRO A 123 11.72 -20.48 6.93
N PRO A 124 12.75 -20.11 7.73
CA PRO A 124 13.94 -20.93 7.94
C PRO A 124 13.58 -22.33 8.49
N GLU A 125 14.44 -23.31 8.20
CA GLU A 125 14.27 -24.68 8.70
C GLU A 125 14.13 -24.71 10.24
N GLY A 126 13.17 -25.46 10.71
CA GLY A 126 12.89 -25.60 12.14
C GLY A 126 12.18 -24.43 12.80
N GLN A 127 11.70 -23.47 12.04
CA GLN A 127 10.90 -22.34 12.55
C GLN A 127 9.41 -22.57 12.28
N ASP A 128 8.55 -22.05 13.19
CA ASP A 128 7.10 -22.06 13.00
C ASP A 128 6.71 -21.06 11.90
N PRO A 129 6.15 -21.52 10.76
CA PRO A 129 5.76 -20.64 9.66
C PRO A 129 4.77 -19.55 10.08
N THR A 130 3.85 -19.88 10.99
CA THR A 130 2.83 -18.94 11.46
C THR A 130 3.47 -17.76 12.19
N LEU A 131 4.40 -18.03 13.10
CA LEU A 131 5.09 -16.99 13.85
C LEU A 131 6.04 -16.19 12.95
N PHE A 132 6.65 -16.82 11.96
CA PHE A 132 7.54 -16.13 11.03
C PHE A 132 6.80 -15.11 10.15
N TYR A 133 5.69 -15.52 9.49
CA TYR A 133 4.89 -14.60 8.68
C TYR A 133 4.22 -13.52 9.52
N PHE A 134 3.77 -13.90 10.73
CA PHE A 134 3.24 -12.92 11.68
C PHE A 134 4.30 -11.88 12.06
N ALA A 135 5.54 -12.30 12.36
CA ALA A 135 6.62 -11.40 12.71
C ALA A 135 6.97 -10.44 11.56
N MET A 136 7.02 -10.92 10.30
CA MET A 136 7.23 -10.05 9.12
C MET A 136 6.12 -8.99 9.00
N SER A 137 4.88 -9.42 9.04
CA SER A 137 3.73 -8.52 8.91
C SER A 137 3.61 -7.55 10.09
N PHE A 138 3.96 -7.98 11.30
CA PHE A 138 3.98 -7.13 12.47
C PHE A 138 5.07 -6.05 12.37
N LEU A 139 6.26 -6.40 11.89
CA LEU A 139 7.34 -5.44 11.69
C LEU A 139 6.98 -4.37 10.65
N THR A 140 6.45 -4.77 9.51
CA THR A 140 6.05 -3.83 8.46
C THR A 140 4.91 -2.92 8.92
N TRP A 141 3.92 -3.47 9.63
CA TRP A 141 2.85 -2.69 10.26
C TRP A 141 3.42 -1.68 11.27
N LEU A 142 4.33 -2.12 12.14
CA LEU A 142 4.95 -1.26 13.14
C LEU A 142 5.76 -0.13 12.50
N TYR A 143 6.53 -0.41 11.45
CA TYR A 143 7.31 0.60 10.73
C TYR A 143 6.40 1.68 10.16
N TRP A 144 5.31 1.29 9.50
CA TRP A 144 4.36 2.22 8.93
C TRP A 144 3.73 3.13 9.98
N VAL A 145 3.25 2.55 11.09
CA VAL A 145 2.63 3.30 12.19
C VAL A 145 3.63 4.28 12.81
N VAL A 146 4.83 3.79 13.15
CA VAL A 146 5.86 4.61 13.81
C VAL A 146 6.29 5.76 12.91
N PHE A 147 6.59 5.51 11.64
CA PHE A 147 7.04 6.57 10.74
C PHE A 147 5.94 7.57 10.40
N SER A 148 4.69 7.13 10.28
CA SER A 148 3.55 8.02 10.14
C SER A 148 3.37 8.94 11.35
N MET A 149 3.52 8.41 12.56
CA MET A 149 3.48 9.21 13.79
C MET A 149 4.65 10.17 13.88
N LEU A 150 5.86 9.71 13.58
CA LEU A 150 7.06 10.56 13.58
C LEU A 150 6.93 11.70 12.57
N GLY A 151 6.43 11.42 11.36
CA GLY A 151 6.14 12.43 10.36
C GLY A 151 5.12 13.47 10.84
N GLY A 152 4.04 13.02 11.46
CA GLY A 152 3.04 13.91 12.06
C GLY A 152 3.60 14.75 13.22
N LEU A 153 4.45 14.18 14.05
CA LEU A 153 5.12 14.90 15.14
C LEU A 153 6.09 15.96 14.59
N ILE A 154 6.94 15.58 13.65
CA ILE A 154 7.87 16.50 12.98
C ILE A 154 7.09 17.62 12.30
N GLY A 155 6.02 17.31 11.57
CA GLY A 155 5.18 18.29 10.90
C GLY A 155 4.50 19.26 11.85
N SER A 156 4.16 18.84 13.07
CA SER A 156 3.58 19.74 14.09
C SER A 156 4.61 20.68 14.74
N LEU A 157 5.89 20.33 14.70
CA LEU A 157 6.99 21.14 15.27
C LEU A 157 7.59 22.12 14.26
N ILE A 158 7.37 21.88 12.98
CA ILE A 158 7.96 22.65 11.90
C ILE A 158 6.93 23.69 11.42
N THR A 159 7.31 24.96 11.47
CA THR A 159 6.45 26.10 11.08
C THR A 159 6.81 26.65 9.70
N PHE A 160 7.53 25.90 8.86
CA PHE A 160 7.86 26.40 7.53
C PHE A 160 6.80 26.00 6.48
N ASP A 161 6.85 26.73 5.40
CA ASP A 161 5.98 26.53 4.24
C ASP A 161 6.17 25.12 3.68
N ILE A 162 5.10 24.34 3.73
CA ILE A 162 5.02 22.96 3.20
C ILE A 162 4.47 22.93 1.77
N THR A 163 4.50 24.07 1.09
CA THR A 163 4.17 24.16 -0.33
C THR A 163 5.03 23.15 -1.09
N GLY A 164 4.38 22.20 -1.76
CA GLY A 164 5.06 21.11 -2.46
C GLY A 164 5.02 19.74 -1.76
N ILE A 165 4.67 19.65 -0.47
CA ILE A 165 4.43 18.34 0.16
C ILE A 165 3.20 17.64 -0.48
N ASP A 166 2.24 18.39 -0.98
CA ASP A 166 1.13 17.85 -1.77
C ASP A 166 1.62 17.08 -3.02
N PHE A 167 2.81 17.43 -3.52
CA PHE A 167 3.46 16.67 -4.60
C PHE A 167 3.96 15.28 -4.15
N ALA A 168 4.14 15.04 -2.85
CA ALA A 168 4.61 13.75 -2.34
C ALA A 168 3.67 12.60 -2.75
N LEU A 169 2.36 12.84 -2.78
CA LEU A 169 1.37 11.86 -3.26
C LEU A 169 1.59 11.55 -4.74
N THR A 170 1.74 12.57 -5.57
CA THR A 170 2.01 12.39 -7.01
C THR A 170 3.33 11.66 -7.21
N ALA A 171 4.39 12.06 -6.50
CA ALA A 171 5.68 11.40 -6.56
C ALA A 171 5.59 9.93 -6.15
N LEU A 172 4.85 9.61 -5.08
CA LEU A 172 4.61 8.23 -4.66
C LEU A 172 3.99 7.40 -5.78
N PHE A 173 2.91 7.87 -6.40
CA PHE A 173 2.25 7.13 -7.47
C PHE A 173 3.14 7.00 -8.71
N VAL A 174 3.93 8.03 -9.04
CA VAL A 174 4.92 7.96 -10.14
C VAL A 174 5.98 6.91 -9.85
N VAL A 175 6.53 6.86 -8.63
CA VAL A 175 7.51 5.83 -8.23
C VAL A 175 6.90 4.44 -8.31
N LEU A 176 5.71 4.23 -7.74
CA LEU A 176 5.02 2.94 -7.81
C LEU A 176 4.74 2.51 -9.25
N PHE A 177 4.36 3.44 -10.12
CA PHE A 177 4.17 3.16 -11.54
C PHE A 177 5.49 2.77 -12.23
N ILE A 178 6.57 3.51 -11.99
CA ILE A 178 7.89 3.21 -12.54
C ILE A 178 8.38 1.83 -12.09
N GLU A 179 8.25 1.50 -10.80
CA GLU A 179 8.63 0.19 -10.25
C GLU A 179 7.89 -0.95 -10.95
N GLN A 180 6.61 -0.76 -11.26
CA GLN A 180 5.85 -1.76 -12.00
C GLN A 180 6.31 -1.87 -13.47
N VAL A 181 6.58 -0.77 -14.14
CA VAL A 181 6.97 -0.74 -15.56
C VAL A 181 8.43 -1.16 -15.78
N ILE A 182 9.31 -1.06 -14.79
CA ILE A 182 10.68 -1.59 -14.87
C ILE A 182 10.65 -3.10 -15.15
N LYS A 183 9.71 -3.83 -14.56
CA LYS A 183 9.50 -5.25 -14.85
C LYS A 183 8.97 -5.41 -16.27
N ARG A 184 9.73 -6.10 -17.14
CA ARG A 184 9.38 -6.25 -18.57
C ARG A 184 8.00 -6.84 -18.80
N GLU A 185 7.58 -7.75 -17.92
CA GLU A 185 6.28 -8.42 -17.95
C GLU A 185 5.11 -7.44 -17.80
N ASN A 186 5.28 -6.40 -17.00
CA ASN A 186 4.22 -5.43 -16.68
C ASN A 186 4.17 -4.24 -17.66
N ARG A 187 5.18 -4.06 -18.51
CA ARG A 187 5.25 -2.92 -19.45
C ARG A 187 4.01 -2.77 -20.34
N PRO A 188 3.52 -3.83 -20.99
CA PRO A 188 2.36 -3.69 -21.86
C PRO A 188 1.11 -3.24 -21.09
N ALA A 189 0.91 -3.78 -19.87
CA ALA A 189 -0.19 -3.38 -18.99
C ALA A 189 -0.03 -1.94 -18.50
N GLY A 190 1.17 -1.52 -18.13
CA GLY A 190 1.47 -0.14 -17.71
C GLY A 190 1.21 0.88 -18.81
N PHE A 191 1.70 0.64 -20.02
CA PHE A 191 1.44 1.53 -21.17
C PHE A 191 -0.03 1.55 -21.58
N MET A 192 -0.73 0.42 -21.48
CA MET A 192 -2.17 0.36 -21.73
C MET A 192 -2.95 1.19 -20.69
N GLY A 193 -2.59 1.09 -19.41
CA GLY A 193 -3.18 1.91 -18.36
C GLY A 193 -2.94 3.40 -18.59
N LEU A 194 -1.72 3.79 -18.98
CA LEU A 194 -1.37 5.18 -19.31
C LEU A 194 -2.23 5.69 -20.49
N ALA A 195 -2.34 4.91 -21.57
CA ALA A 195 -3.15 5.28 -22.73
C ALA A 195 -4.64 5.44 -22.36
N CYS A 196 -5.20 4.52 -21.58
CA CYS A 196 -6.57 4.62 -21.09
C CYS A 196 -6.78 5.85 -20.19
N SER A 197 -5.79 6.21 -19.37
CA SER A 197 -5.84 7.40 -18.52
C SER A 197 -5.82 8.68 -19.34
N VAL A 198 -5.01 8.74 -20.40
CA VAL A 198 -4.98 9.89 -21.32
C VAL A 198 -6.32 10.02 -22.07
N VAL A 199 -6.89 8.91 -22.54
CA VAL A 199 -8.21 8.90 -23.17
C VAL A 199 -9.29 9.33 -22.17
N GLY A 200 -9.25 8.81 -20.94
CA GLY A 200 -10.18 9.21 -19.88
C GLY A 200 -10.12 10.70 -19.59
N LEU A 201 -8.90 11.27 -19.49
CA LEU A 201 -8.68 12.69 -19.28
C LEU A 201 -9.24 13.53 -20.45
N ALA A 202 -8.99 13.11 -21.68
CA ALA A 202 -9.43 13.84 -22.88
C ALA A 202 -10.95 13.84 -23.06
N VAL A 203 -11.63 12.76 -22.65
CA VAL A 203 -13.09 12.59 -22.87
C VAL A 203 -13.90 13.11 -21.69
N PHE A 204 -13.46 12.87 -20.46
CA PHE A 204 -14.24 13.12 -19.23
C PHE A 204 -13.72 14.32 -18.40
N GLY A 205 -12.58 14.89 -18.78
CA GLY A 205 -11.95 15.97 -18.03
C GLY A 205 -11.30 15.53 -16.73
N ALA A 206 -10.55 16.43 -16.08
CA ALA A 206 -9.74 16.12 -14.90
C ALA A 206 -10.56 15.65 -13.69
N ASP A 207 -11.74 16.24 -13.47
CA ASP A 207 -12.56 15.98 -12.28
C ASP A 207 -13.26 14.61 -12.30
N SER A 208 -13.51 14.04 -13.49
CA SER A 208 -14.32 12.83 -13.65
C SER A 208 -13.58 11.68 -14.34
N MET A 209 -12.29 11.84 -14.68
CA MET A 209 -11.54 10.87 -15.49
C MET A 209 -11.24 9.55 -14.79
N VAL A 210 -11.15 9.54 -13.46
CA VAL A 210 -10.59 8.41 -12.70
C VAL A 210 -11.38 7.13 -12.92
N ILE A 211 -12.70 7.16 -12.69
CA ILE A 211 -13.57 5.99 -12.81
C ILE A 211 -13.63 5.48 -14.27
N PRO A 212 -13.90 6.33 -15.28
CA PRO A 212 -13.89 5.89 -16.67
C PRO A 212 -12.54 5.33 -17.13
N ALA A 213 -11.42 5.95 -16.77
CA ALA A 213 -10.09 5.48 -17.14
C ALA A 213 -9.80 4.09 -16.56
N MET A 214 -10.24 3.82 -15.34
CA MET A 214 -10.07 2.52 -14.71
C MET A 214 -10.96 1.45 -15.36
N VAL A 215 -12.20 1.76 -15.66
CA VAL A 215 -13.09 0.83 -16.39
C VAL A 215 -12.52 0.52 -17.77
N LEU A 216 -12.06 1.53 -18.50
CA LEU A 216 -11.40 1.34 -19.80
C LEU A 216 -10.15 0.46 -19.68
N THR A 217 -9.31 0.71 -18.66
CA THR A 217 -8.12 -0.08 -18.40
C THR A 217 -8.48 -1.53 -18.08
N LEU A 218 -9.49 -1.77 -17.24
CA LEU A 218 -9.94 -3.11 -16.91
C LEU A 218 -10.45 -3.86 -18.16
N ILE A 219 -11.28 -3.22 -18.96
CA ILE A 219 -11.80 -3.81 -20.22
C ILE A 219 -10.63 -4.12 -21.17
N ALA A 220 -9.70 -3.17 -21.37
CA ALA A 220 -8.56 -3.34 -22.24
C ALA A 220 -7.66 -4.49 -21.81
N LEU A 221 -7.38 -4.62 -20.48
CA LEU A 221 -6.60 -5.73 -19.92
C LEU A 221 -7.31 -7.07 -20.07
N LEU A 222 -8.62 -7.13 -19.85
CA LEU A 222 -9.40 -8.37 -20.01
C LEU A 222 -9.42 -8.83 -21.48
N LEU A 223 -9.59 -7.91 -22.43
CA LEU A 223 -9.54 -8.22 -23.85
C LEU A 223 -8.13 -8.59 -24.32
N GLY A 224 -7.12 -7.93 -23.78
CA GLY A 224 -5.71 -8.18 -24.07
C GLY A 224 -5.11 -9.39 -23.36
N ARG A 225 -5.81 -10.04 -22.43
CA ARG A 225 -5.30 -11.10 -21.54
C ARG A 225 -4.55 -12.22 -22.27
N LYS A 226 -5.04 -12.68 -23.41
CA LYS A 226 -4.39 -13.75 -24.19
C LYS A 226 -3.00 -13.37 -24.72
N LYS A 227 -2.74 -12.06 -24.96
CA LYS A 227 -1.45 -11.55 -25.44
C LYS A 227 -0.53 -11.08 -24.33
N LEU A 228 -1.09 -10.76 -23.16
CA LEU A 228 -0.35 -10.24 -22.01
C LEU A 228 0.14 -11.36 -21.07
N CYS A 229 -0.51 -12.53 -21.09
CA CYS A 229 -0.17 -13.69 -20.26
C CYS A 229 0.48 -14.82 -21.08
N ALA A 230 0.85 -14.61 -22.33
CA ALA A 230 1.65 -15.50 -23.16
C ALA A 230 3.10 -15.08 -23.10
#